data_2d56e1e00dd7c357f55620b8aa8008b1
#
_entry.id   2d56e1e00dd7c357f55620b8aa8008b1
#
_cell.length_a   1.000
_cell.length_b   1.000
_cell.length_c   1.000
_cell.angle_alpha   90.00
_cell.angle_beta   90.00
_cell.angle_gamma   90.00
#
_symmetry.space_group_name_H-M   'P 1'
#
loop_
_entity.id
_entity.type
_entity.pdbx_description
1 polymer ?
#
loop_
_entity_poly.entity_id
_entity_poly.type
_entity_poly.pdbx_seq_one_letter_code
_entity_poly.pdbx_strand_id
1 'polypeptide(L)'
;ATCVDGSTTSSGEGLTLKNYGTIDSYQSTLYGGKNSIHTSKKTKIYNYDGATIDATNIFAIRFDHAEDFTLNNYSGATIQTDNSYGAVSLLSAETVAIDNEGTITAADKWGVYCYYCEDVTLTNSGTITATVRTVDLGEVTGTNTFTNSGTITGTADTSNVGVVNLLKATGVTLTNSGTISSETQYAIDAENAFSPTIINSGTISSSTTLNNGNAIELSQSGSGTAGSGATITNSGTIKAPGGTGGTAIRIGSGSIPYNDVTITN
;
A
#
# COMPACT_ATOMS: atom_id res chain seq x y z
N ALA A 1 4.25 -17.23 -22.65
CA ALA A 1 3.62 -16.52 -21.52
C ALA A 1 2.61 -17.47 -20.89
N THR A 2 2.80 -17.84 -19.65
CA THR A 2 1.88 -18.73 -18.95
C THR A 2 1.13 -17.86 -17.95
N CYS A 3 -0.11 -17.49 -18.27
CA CYS A 3 -1.02 -16.92 -17.31
C CYS A 3 -1.49 -18.04 -16.39
N VAL A 4 -1.25 -17.94 -15.09
CA VAL A 4 -1.84 -18.85 -14.10
C VAL A 4 -3.20 -18.29 -13.72
N ASP A 5 -4.25 -18.80 -14.36
CA ASP A 5 -5.63 -18.48 -14.00
C ASP A 5 -6.09 -19.41 -12.87
N GLY A 6 -6.22 -18.86 -11.66
CA GLY A 6 -6.71 -19.58 -10.49
C GLY A 6 -8.24 -19.78 -10.46
N SER A 7 -8.96 -19.39 -11.53
CA SER A 7 -10.43 -19.40 -11.57
C SER A 7 -11.07 -20.79 -11.63
N THR A 8 -10.29 -21.87 -11.73
CA THR A 8 -10.82 -23.21 -12.04
C THR A 8 -10.79 -24.21 -10.87
N THR A 9 -10.43 -23.84 -9.66
CA THR A 9 -10.49 -24.78 -8.55
C THR A 9 -11.88 -24.82 -7.93
N SER A 10 -12.73 -25.71 -8.44
CA SER A 10 -14.10 -25.92 -7.96
C SER A 10 -14.21 -26.60 -6.57
N SER A 11 -13.12 -26.82 -5.86
CA SER A 11 -13.08 -27.66 -4.67
C SER A 11 -12.64 -26.97 -3.37
N GLY A 12 -12.49 -25.65 -3.34
CA GLY A 12 -12.13 -24.96 -2.07
C GLY A 12 -10.67 -25.18 -1.61
N GLU A 13 -9.84 -25.80 -2.44
CA GLU A 13 -8.40 -25.89 -2.20
C GLU A 13 -7.73 -24.60 -2.71
N GLY A 14 -6.87 -24.02 -1.87
CA GLY A 14 -6.19 -22.76 -2.19
C GLY A 14 -5.11 -22.92 -3.25
N LEU A 15 -4.81 -21.82 -3.94
CA LEU A 15 -3.68 -21.72 -4.85
C LEU A 15 -2.36 -21.61 -4.05
N THR A 16 -1.37 -22.42 -4.37
CA THR A 16 0.01 -22.21 -3.93
C THR A 16 0.92 -22.09 -5.15
N LEU A 17 1.50 -20.90 -5.34
CA LEU A 17 2.48 -20.65 -6.38
C LEU A 17 3.86 -20.50 -5.76
N LYS A 18 4.84 -21.21 -6.30
CA LYS A 18 6.27 -21.05 -5.99
C LYS A 18 7.00 -20.67 -7.27
N ASN A 19 7.46 -19.43 -7.36
CA ASN A 19 8.19 -18.93 -8.51
C ASN A 19 9.70 -18.90 -8.23
N TYR A 20 10.46 -19.58 -9.08
CA TYR A 20 11.94 -19.63 -9.07
C TYR A 20 12.53 -19.09 -10.37
N GLY A 21 11.73 -18.51 -11.24
CA GLY A 21 12.12 -18.01 -12.54
C GLY A 21 11.31 -16.78 -12.95
N THR A 22 11.03 -16.63 -14.21
CA THR A 22 10.25 -15.52 -14.75
C THR A 22 8.85 -15.98 -15.13
N ILE A 23 7.84 -15.31 -14.59
CA ILE A 23 6.45 -15.40 -15.02
C ILE A 23 6.11 -14.04 -15.60
N ASP A 24 5.88 -13.97 -16.91
CA ASP A 24 5.63 -12.74 -17.66
C ASP A 24 4.35 -12.84 -18.48
N SER A 25 3.62 -11.75 -18.58
CA SER A 25 2.37 -11.65 -19.31
C SER A 25 2.15 -10.25 -19.86
N TYR A 26 1.55 -10.15 -21.05
CA TYR A 26 1.12 -8.89 -21.63
C TYR A 26 -0.06 -8.25 -20.87
N GLN A 27 -0.84 -9.04 -20.16
CA GLN A 27 -1.97 -8.59 -19.34
C GLN A 27 -1.69 -8.79 -17.85
N SER A 28 -2.61 -9.35 -17.09
CA SER A 28 -2.34 -9.72 -15.69
C SER A 28 -1.63 -11.06 -15.65
N THR A 29 -0.58 -11.15 -14.86
CA THR A 29 0.22 -12.35 -14.75
C THR A 29 -0.44 -13.38 -13.85
N LEU A 30 -0.94 -12.95 -12.70
CA LEU A 30 -1.70 -13.77 -11.77
C LEU A 30 -3.04 -13.08 -11.49
N TYR A 31 -4.13 -13.74 -11.82
CA TYR A 31 -5.47 -13.17 -11.66
C TYR A 31 -6.43 -14.17 -11.01
N GLY A 32 -7.12 -13.71 -9.98
CA GLY A 32 -8.25 -14.41 -9.39
C GLY A 32 -9.42 -13.44 -9.22
N GLY A 33 -10.51 -13.64 -9.97
CA GLY A 33 -11.60 -12.67 -10.04
C GLY A 33 -12.98 -13.23 -9.72
N LYS A 34 -13.91 -12.33 -9.48
CA LYS A 34 -15.27 -12.55 -8.98
C LYS A 34 -16.20 -13.33 -9.90
N ASN A 35 -15.90 -13.51 -11.18
CA ASN A 35 -16.79 -14.22 -12.12
C ASN A 35 -16.71 -15.74 -12.05
N SER A 36 -15.74 -16.27 -11.33
CA SER A 36 -15.76 -17.64 -10.86
C SER A 36 -16.43 -17.63 -9.48
N ILE A 37 -17.48 -18.37 -9.30
CA ILE A 37 -18.33 -18.48 -8.10
C ILE A 37 -17.54 -18.94 -6.85
N HIS A 38 -16.24 -18.98 -6.90
CA HIS A 38 -15.36 -19.40 -5.81
C HIS A 38 -14.22 -18.42 -5.62
N THR A 39 -14.35 -17.59 -4.61
CA THR A 39 -13.26 -16.98 -3.88
C THR A 39 -12.15 -18.00 -3.69
N SER A 40 -10.94 -17.67 -4.08
CA SER A 40 -9.79 -18.50 -3.76
C SER A 40 -9.59 -18.45 -2.24
N LYS A 41 -10.10 -19.45 -1.53
CA LYS A 41 -10.11 -19.47 -0.06
C LYS A 41 -8.75 -19.28 0.57
N LYS A 42 -7.68 -19.78 -0.07
CA LYS A 42 -6.31 -19.65 0.42
C LYS A 42 -5.37 -19.47 -0.75
N THR A 43 -4.85 -18.29 -0.94
CA THR A 43 -3.85 -18.01 -1.97
C THR A 43 -2.50 -17.75 -1.34
N LYS A 44 -1.49 -18.53 -1.74
CA LYS A 44 -0.11 -18.35 -1.29
C LYS A 44 0.80 -18.18 -2.48
N ILE A 45 1.54 -17.08 -2.52
CA ILE A 45 2.49 -16.76 -3.56
C ILE A 45 3.87 -16.58 -2.91
N TYR A 46 4.84 -17.35 -3.40
CA TYR A 46 6.23 -17.29 -2.97
C TYR A 46 7.08 -16.95 -4.19
N ASN A 47 7.63 -15.74 -4.24
CA ASN A 47 8.53 -15.28 -5.29
C ASN A 47 9.95 -15.32 -4.74
N TYR A 48 10.74 -16.31 -5.15
CA TYR A 48 12.05 -16.59 -4.57
C TYR A 48 13.16 -15.75 -5.19
N ASP A 49 14.33 -15.72 -4.56
CA ASP A 49 15.51 -14.99 -4.99
C ASP A 49 15.81 -15.16 -6.50
N GLY A 50 16.04 -14.05 -7.17
CA GLY A 50 16.24 -13.96 -8.63
C GLY A 50 14.98 -14.18 -9.47
N ALA A 51 13.84 -14.49 -8.87
CA ALA A 51 12.60 -14.70 -9.60
C ALA A 51 11.86 -13.39 -9.90
N THR A 52 11.13 -13.36 -11.00
CA THR A 52 10.35 -12.20 -11.43
C THR A 52 8.90 -12.58 -11.73
N ILE A 53 7.97 -11.77 -11.26
CA ILE A 53 6.57 -11.77 -11.67
C ILE A 53 6.32 -10.44 -12.35
N ASP A 54 6.07 -10.46 -13.67
CA ASP A 54 5.98 -9.27 -14.51
C ASP A 54 4.66 -9.19 -15.28
N ALA A 55 4.15 -8.00 -15.46
CA ALA A 55 3.04 -7.73 -16.35
C ALA A 55 3.26 -6.43 -17.12
N THR A 56 3.09 -6.47 -18.43
CA THR A 56 3.30 -5.28 -19.27
C THR A 56 2.14 -4.29 -19.18
N ASN A 57 0.90 -4.71 -18.98
CA ASN A 57 -0.26 -3.84 -19.21
C ASN A 57 -1.20 -3.62 -18.02
N ILE A 58 -1.37 -4.55 -17.09
CA ILE A 58 -2.42 -4.42 -16.07
C ILE A 58 -1.85 -4.66 -14.66
N PHE A 59 -1.94 -5.87 -14.13
CA PHE A 59 -1.46 -6.19 -12.79
C PHE A 59 -0.47 -7.35 -12.85
N ALA A 60 0.61 -7.28 -12.11
CA ALA A 60 1.44 -8.46 -11.93
C ALA A 60 0.68 -9.53 -11.11
N ILE A 61 0.04 -9.08 -10.03
CA ILE A 61 -0.79 -9.94 -9.16
C ILE A 61 -2.11 -9.23 -8.89
N ARG A 62 -3.25 -9.92 -9.15
CA ARG A 62 -4.57 -9.41 -8.77
C ARG A 62 -5.48 -10.50 -8.24
N PHE A 63 -6.04 -10.27 -7.05
CA PHE A 63 -7.06 -11.12 -6.46
C PHE A 63 -8.20 -10.27 -5.89
N ASP A 64 -9.42 -10.59 -6.31
CA ASP A 64 -10.63 -9.97 -5.82
C ASP A 64 -11.35 -10.96 -4.88
N HIS A 65 -11.70 -10.55 -3.66
CA HIS A 65 -12.40 -11.36 -2.66
C HIS A 65 -11.63 -12.62 -2.20
N ALA A 66 -10.32 -12.53 -2.02
CA ALA A 66 -9.55 -13.60 -1.38
C ALA A 66 -9.89 -13.69 0.11
N GLU A 67 -10.13 -14.88 0.64
CA GLU A 67 -10.38 -15.07 2.08
C GLU A 67 -9.07 -15.06 2.89
N ASP A 68 -8.06 -15.82 2.46
CA ASP A 68 -6.70 -15.86 3.05
C ASP A 68 -5.66 -15.62 1.94
N PHE A 69 -5.06 -14.46 1.89
CA PHE A 69 -4.02 -14.14 0.93
C PHE A 69 -2.66 -14.02 1.58
N THR A 70 -1.67 -14.74 1.07
CA THR A 70 -0.28 -14.64 1.51
C THR A 70 0.63 -14.39 0.32
N LEU A 71 1.45 -13.35 0.39
CA LEU A 71 2.49 -13.04 -0.58
C LEU A 71 3.83 -12.90 0.15
N ASN A 72 4.82 -13.69 -0.25
CA ASN A 72 6.21 -13.53 0.16
C ASN A 72 7.05 -13.22 -1.07
N ASN A 73 7.55 -12.00 -1.17
CA ASN A 73 8.50 -11.56 -2.18
C ASN A 73 9.88 -11.50 -1.53
N TYR A 74 10.64 -12.58 -1.68
CA TYR A 74 11.92 -12.72 -0.98
C TYR A 74 13.00 -11.78 -1.51
N SER A 75 14.06 -11.62 -0.75
CA SER A 75 15.23 -10.82 -1.12
C SER A 75 15.76 -11.22 -2.51
N GLY A 76 16.07 -10.23 -3.37
CA GLY A 76 16.47 -10.46 -4.76
C GLY A 76 15.34 -10.75 -5.75
N ALA A 77 14.12 -11.00 -5.27
CA ALA A 77 12.96 -11.22 -6.14
C ALA A 77 12.30 -9.90 -6.56
N THR A 78 11.64 -9.92 -7.72
CA THR A 78 10.97 -8.74 -8.29
C THR A 78 9.50 -9.04 -8.64
N ILE A 79 8.63 -8.12 -8.29
CA ILE A 79 7.25 -8.06 -8.77
C ILE A 79 7.08 -6.70 -9.43
N GLN A 80 6.74 -6.68 -10.71
CA GLN A 80 6.69 -5.41 -11.44
C GLN A 80 5.57 -5.33 -12.46
N THR A 81 5.25 -4.09 -12.83
CA THR A 81 4.40 -3.79 -13.98
C THR A 81 4.88 -2.51 -14.68
N ASP A 82 4.92 -2.56 -16.01
CA ASP A 82 5.41 -1.45 -16.83
C ASP A 82 4.34 -0.43 -17.18
N ASN A 83 3.06 -0.69 -16.88
CA ASN A 83 1.97 0.16 -17.36
C ASN A 83 0.76 0.23 -16.40
N SER A 84 -0.09 1.14 -16.68
CA SER A 84 -1.40 1.69 -16.24
C SER A 84 -2.06 1.28 -14.93
N TYR A 85 -1.70 0.18 -14.26
CA TYR A 85 -2.41 -0.25 -13.04
C TYR A 85 -1.44 -0.50 -11.88
N GLY A 86 -1.35 -1.65 -11.29
CA GLY A 86 -0.55 -1.85 -10.09
C GLY A 86 0.21 -3.18 -10.08
N ALA A 87 1.29 -3.26 -9.31
CA ALA A 87 2.03 -4.50 -9.19
C ALA A 87 1.23 -5.55 -8.42
N VAL A 88 0.75 -5.21 -7.22
CA VAL A 88 -0.09 -6.09 -6.40
C VAL A 88 -1.42 -5.41 -6.13
N SER A 89 -2.52 -6.05 -6.49
CA SER A 89 -3.89 -5.53 -6.30
C SER A 89 -4.78 -6.55 -5.62
N LEU A 90 -5.32 -6.17 -4.49
CA LEU A 90 -6.30 -6.94 -3.73
C LEU A 90 -7.54 -6.08 -3.52
N LEU A 91 -8.71 -6.63 -3.79
CA LEU A 91 -9.98 -5.95 -3.59
C LEU A 91 -10.88 -6.81 -2.71
N SER A 92 -11.35 -6.25 -1.59
CA SER A 92 -12.25 -6.93 -0.66
C SER A 92 -11.71 -8.29 -0.20
N ALA A 93 -10.42 -8.38 0.08
CA ALA A 93 -9.80 -9.57 0.67
C ALA A 93 -9.96 -9.54 2.21
N GLU A 94 -10.16 -10.71 2.84
CA GLU A 94 -10.48 -10.76 4.27
C GLU A 94 -9.23 -10.82 5.16
N THR A 95 -8.34 -11.78 4.94
CA THR A 95 -7.09 -11.89 5.70
C THR A 95 -5.91 -11.77 4.75
N VAL A 96 -5.15 -10.70 4.88
CA VAL A 96 -4.06 -10.38 3.95
C VAL A 96 -2.73 -10.35 4.69
N ALA A 97 -1.77 -11.14 4.22
CA ALA A 97 -0.39 -11.10 4.68
C ALA A 97 0.55 -10.89 3.49
N ILE A 98 1.23 -9.76 3.46
CA ILE A 98 2.23 -9.42 2.44
C ILE A 98 3.56 -9.17 3.14
N ASP A 99 4.57 -9.94 2.76
CA ASP A 99 5.95 -9.77 3.19
C ASP A 99 6.84 -9.50 1.98
N ASN A 100 7.41 -8.28 1.93
CA ASN A 100 8.30 -7.84 0.87
C ASN A 100 9.72 -7.61 1.39
N GLU A 101 10.62 -8.52 1.06
CA GLU A 101 12.07 -8.36 1.25
C GLU A 101 12.77 -7.97 -0.06
N GLY A 102 12.12 -8.17 -1.20
CA GLY A 102 12.62 -7.88 -2.54
C GLY A 102 12.16 -6.52 -3.06
N THR A 103 11.82 -6.49 -4.35
CA THR A 103 11.37 -5.26 -5.03
C THR A 103 9.95 -5.41 -5.56
N ILE A 104 9.11 -4.43 -5.28
CA ILE A 104 7.78 -4.28 -5.88
C ILE A 104 7.77 -2.93 -6.60
N THR A 105 7.55 -2.94 -7.92
CA THR A 105 7.59 -1.71 -8.73
C THR A 105 6.37 -1.62 -9.64
N ALA A 106 5.74 -0.45 -9.64
CA ALA A 106 4.72 -0.12 -10.62
C ALA A 106 5.06 1.19 -11.33
N ALA A 107 5.13 1.16 -12.65
CA ALA A 107 5.52 2.34 -13.43
C ALA A 107 4.46 3.45 -13.43
N ASP A 108 3.19 3.13 -13.17
CA ASP A 108 2.12 4.14 -13.25
C ASP A 108 1.35 4.32 -11.93
N LYS A 109 0.67 3.33 -11.37
CA LYS A 109 -0.27 3.60 -10.26
C LYS A 109 0.17 3.06 -8.89
N TRP A 110 -0.10 1.78 -8.61
CA TRP A 110 0.02 1.23 -7.26
C TRP A 110 1.13 0.19 -7.15
N GLY A 111 1.97 0.31 -6.16
CA GLY A 111 2.87 -0.77 -5.79
C GLY A 111 2.08 -1.91 -5.12
N VAL A 112 1.42 -1.59 -4.02
CA VAL A 112 0.49 -2.48 -3.30
C VAL A 112 -0.84 -1.76 -3.12
N TYR A 113 -1.91 -2.34 -3.62
CA TYR A 113 -3.29 -1.86 -3.50
C TYR A 113 -4.14 -2.89 -2.77
N CYS A 114 -4.63 -2.53 -1.60
CA CYS A 114 -5.51 -3.36 -0.78
C CYS A 114 -6.71 -2.50 -0.34
N TYR A 115 -7.78 -2.53 -1.14
CA TYR A 115 -8.92 -1.65 -0.96
C TYR A 115 -10.15 -2.45 -0.51
N TYR A 116 -10.85 -1.96 0.52
CA TYR A 116 -11.89 -2.72 1.22
C TYR A 116 -11.39 -4.06 1.80
N CYS A 117 -10.11 -4.20 2.06
CA CYS A 117 -9.59 -5.40 2.71
C CYS A 117 -9.83 -5.37 4.22
N GLU A 118 -9.77 -6.55 4.83
CA GLU A 118 -9.89 -6.72 6.28
C GLU A 118 -8.66 -7.47 6.82
N ASP A 119 -8.24 -7.15 8.04
CA ASP A 119 -7.12 -7.79 8.74
C ASP A 119 -5.82 -7.86 7.92
N VAL A 120 -5.34 -6.68 7.50
CA VAL A 120 -4.15 -6.56 6.65
C VAL A 120 -2.87 -6.52 7.47
N THR A 121 -1.94 -7.41 7.16
CA THR A 121 -0.55 -7.35 7.62
C THR A 121 0.37 -7.12 6.42
N LEU A 122 1.02 -5.96 6.38
CA LEU A 122 2.03 -5.62 5.37
C LEU A 122 3.37 -5.38 6.05
N THR A 123 4.37 -6.19 5.69
CA THR A 123 5.77 -5.99 6.12
C THR A 123 6.62 -5.68 4.90
N ASN A 124 7.40 -4.60 4.98
CA ASN A 124 8.36 -4.23 3.95
C ASN A 124 9.75 -4.02 4.55
N SER A 125 10.68 -4.90 4.19
CA SER A 125 12.11 -4.72 4.45
C SER A 125 12.90 -4.45 3.16
N GLY A 126 12.27 -4.64 2.01
CA GLY A 126 12.81 -4.37 0.69
C GLY A 126 12.43 -2.98 0.15
N THR A 127 12.08 -2.92 -1.13
CA THR A 127 11.71 -1.68 -1.82
C THR A 127 10.31 -1.79 -2.43
N ILE A 128 9.48 -0.77 -2.21
CA ILE A 128 8.23 -0.61 -2.92
C ILE A 128 8.24 0.78 -3.59
N THR A 129 8.08 0.82 -4.91
CA THR A 129 8.08 2.07 -5.68
C THR A 129 6.90 2.11 -6.63
N ALA A 130 6.23 3.25 -6.69
CA ALA A 130 5.17 3.49 -7.66
C ALA A 130 5.04 4.98 -7.96
N THR A 131 4.28 5.31 -9.00
CA THR A 131 4.10 6.71 -9.41
C THR A 131 3.05 7.43 -8.57
N VAL A 132 1.91 6.79 -8.29
CA VAL A 132 0.77 7.46 -7.61
C VAL A 132 0.73 7.11 -6.12
N ARG A 133 0.07 6.03 -5.76
CA ARG A 133 -0.02 5.53 -4.39
C ARG A 133 0.83 4.28 -4.28
N THR A 134 1.96 4.39 -3.66
CA THR A 134 2.88 3.25 -3.58
C THR A 134 2.31 2.14 -2.71
N VAL A 135 1.66 2.50 -1.60
CA VAL A 135 0.87 1.59 -0.76
C VAL A 135 -0.49 2.21 -0.52
N ASP A 136 -1.53 1.57 -1.00
CA ASP A 136 -2.92 2.01 -0.80
C ASP A 136 -3.67 1.01 0.09
N LEU A 137 -3.95 1.41 1.31
CA LEU A 137 -4.76 0.71 2.31
C LEU A 137 -6.06 1.47 2.57
N GLY A 138 -6.66 2.01 1.51
CA GLY A 138 -7.90 2.77 1.62
C GLY A 138 -9.09 1.89 2.03
N GLU A 139 -9.90 2.41 2.97
CA GLU A 139 -11.12 1.76 3.46
C GLU A 139 -10.90 0.34 4.01
N VAL A 140 -9.68 0.04 4.51
CA VAL A 140 -9.43 -1.22 5.22
C VAL A 140 -10.09 -1.20 6.60
N THR A 141 -10.54 -2.39 7.04
CA THR A 141 -11.18 -2.59 8.34
C THR A 141 -10.50 -3.72 9.13
N GLY A 142 -10.93 -3.93 10.38
CA GLY A 142 -10.34 -4.97 11.23
C GLY A 142 -9.02 -4.55 11.87
N THR A 143 -8.12 -5.50 12.07
CA THR A 143 -6.79 -5.27 12.68
C THR A 143 -5.73 -5.13 11.59
N ASN A 144 -5.28 -3.90 11.36
CA ASN A 144 -4.35 -3.61 10.26
C ASN A 144 -2.98 -3.22 10.80
N THR A 145 -1.95 -3.95 10.37
CA THR A 145 -0.55 -3.70 10.75
C THR A 145 0.28 -3.46 9.51
N PHE A 146 0.97 -2.33 9.47
CA PHE A 146 1.91 -2.00 8.42
C PHE A 146 3.28 -1.70 9.01
N THR A 147 4.28 -2.52 8.72
CA THR A 147 5.66 -2.36 9.18
C THR A 147 6.57 -2.07 8.00
N ASN A 148 7.32 -0.97 8.07
CA ASN A 148 8.34 -0.61 7.07
C ASN A 148 9.71 -0.46 7.73
N SER A 149 10.64 -1.32 7.37
CA SER A 149 12.07 -1.17 7.68
C SER A 149 12.91 -0.91 6.43
N GLY A 150 12.33 -1.06 5.24
CA GLY A 150 12.93 -0.82 3.95
C GLY A 150 12.62 0.57 3.38
N THR A 151 12.39 0.64 2.07
CA THR A 151 12.13 1.90 1.35
C THR A 151 10.79 1.86 0.64
N ILE A 152 10.01 2.92 0.81
CA ILE A 152 8.76 3.16 0.10
C ILE A 152 8.83 4.54 -0.52
N THR A 153 8.75 4.61 -1.85
CA THR A 153 8.92 5.88 -2.60
C THR A 153 7.83 6.06 -3.64
N GLY A 154 7.20 7.21 -3.62
CA GLY A 154 6.33 7.66 -4.70
C GLY A 154 7.03 8.70 -5.57
N THR A 155 7.07 8.52 -6.90
CA THR A 155 7.97 9.26 -7.79
C THR A 155 7.33 10.38 -8.60
N ALA A 156 6.07 10.32 -8.94
CA ALA A 156 5.43 11.40 -9.68
C ALA A 156 3.91 11.27 -9.71
N ASP A 157 3.19 12.17 -9.09
CA ASP A 157 1.77 12.34 -9.32
C ASP A 157 1.35 13.80 -9.12
N THR A 158 0.39 14.23 -9.93
CA THR A 158 -0.27 15.53 -9.80
C THR A 158 -1.56 15.44 -8.99
N SER A 159 -1.97 14.24 -8.57
CA SER A 159 -3.13 14.04 -7.72
C SER A 159 -2.78 14.26 -6.24
N ASN A 160 -3.72 14.83 -5.50
CA ASN A 160 -3.58 15.10 -4.06
C ASN A 160 -3.70 13.80 -3.26
N VAL A 161 -2.72 12.91 -3.38
CA VAL A 161 -2.72 11.60 -2.71
C VAL A 161 -1.38 11.28 -2.07
N GLY A 162 -1.41 10.48 -1.03
CA GLY A 162 -0.21 10.03 -0.33
C GLY A 162 0.48 8.84 -0.98
N VAL A 163 1.78 8.75 -0.79
CA VAL A 163 2.58 7.57 -1.12
C VAL A 163 2.06 6.36 -0.33
N VAL A 164 1.79 6.55 0.96
CA VAL A 164 0.99 5.65 1.78
C VAL A 164 -0.38 6.28 1.97
N ASN A 165 -1.42 5.66 1.41
CA ASN A 165 -2.79 6.12 1.49
C ASN A 165 -3.57 5.27 2.51
N LEU A 166 -4.15 5.96 3.50
CA LEU A 166 -4.99 5.40 4.57
C LEU A 166 -6.40 6.01 4.55
N LEU A 167 -6.88 6.42 3.37
CA LEU A 167 -8.20 7.05 3.21
C LEU A 167 -9.29 6.22 3.85
N LYS A 168 -9.99 6.77 4.86
CA LYS A 168 -11.07 6.10 5.62
C LYS A 168 -10.68 4.75 6.24
N ALA A 169 -9.40 4.43 6.31
CA ALA A 169 -8.93 3.22 6.96
C ALA A 169 -9.24 3.25 8.46
N THR A 170 -9.52 2.09 9.03
CA THR A 170 -9.83 1.94 10.45
C THR A 170 -8.75 1.13 11.16
N GLY A 171 -8.26 1.64 12.31
CA GLY A 171 -7.38 0.89 13.21
C GLY A 171 -6.02 0.51 12.63
N VAL A 172 -5.50 1.26 11.66
CA VAL A 172 -4.18 0.97 11.08
C VAL A 172 -3.06 1.37 12.05
N THR A 173 -2.18 0.43 12.36
CA THR A 173 -0.90 0.71 13.03
C THR A 173 0.22 0.65 12.01
N LEU A 174 0.82 1.81 11.70
CA LEU A 174 1.98 1.96 10.83
C LEU A 174 3.22 2.16 11.68
N THR A 175 4.18 1.24 11.57
CA THR A 175 5.51 1.35 12.20
C THR A 175 6.57 1.54 11.13
N ASN A 176 7.28 2.67 11.16
CA ASN A 176 8.34 2.98 10.22
C ASN A 176 9.69 3.11 10.91
N SER A 177 10.62 2.21 10.60
CA SER A 177 12.04 2.33 10.95
C SER A 177 12.93 2.58 9.72
N GLY A 178 12.38 2.45 8.52
CA GLY A 178 13.02 2.70 7.24
C GLY A 178 12.71 4.08 6.67
N THR A 179 12.44 4.15 5.37
CA THR A 179 12.13 5.40 4.67
C THR A 179 10.78 5.32 3.98
N ILE A 180 9.95 6.32 4.20
CA ILE A 180 8.73 6.60 3.42
C ILE A 180 8.91 7.99 2.82
N SER A 181 9.01 8.10 1.50
CA SER A 181 9.29 9.37 0.83
C SER A 181 8.35 9.63 -0.35
N SER A 182 7.88 10.87 -0.43
CA SER A 182 7.10 11.38 -1.55
C SER A 182 7.89 12.44 -2.31
N GLU A 183 7.93 12.32 -3.62
CA GLU A 183 8.44 13.37 -4.49
C GLU A 183 7.34 14.36 -4.90
N THR A 184 6.09 14.08 -4.58
CA THR A 184 4.94 14.84 -5.08
C THR A 184 4.18 15.61 -4.01
N GLN A 185 3.43 14.96 -3.10
CA GLN A 185 2.62 15.67 -2.12
C GLN A 185 2.75 15.12 -0.71
N TYR A 186 2.04 14.04 -0.38
CA TYR A 186 2.05 13.48 0.97
C TYR A 186 2.90 12.21 1.00
N ALA A 187 3.72 12.04 2.04
CA ALA A 187 4.32 10.74 2.29
C ALA A 187 3.26 9.80 2.88
N ILE A 188 2.44 10.30 3.81
CA ILE A 188 1.30 9.58 4.37
C ILE A 188 0.06 10.46 4.27
N ASP A 189 -1.01 9.92 3.67
CA ASP A 189 -2.34 10.51 3.63
C ASP A 189 -3.32 9.69 4.46
N ALA A 190 -3.81 10.25 5.54
CA ALA A 190 -4.79 9.65 6.44
C ALA A 190 -6.10 10.43 6.43
N GLU A 191 -6.57 10.80 5.25
CA GLU A 191 -7.83 11.49 5.06
C GLU A 191 -9.00 10.64 5.56
N ASN A 192 -9.82 11.21 6.46
CA ASN A 192 -10.98 10.53 7.08
C ASN A 192 -10.64 9.18 7.76
N ALA A 193 -9.38 8.92 8.11
CA ALA A 193 -9.00 7.70 8.81
C ALA A 193 -9.46 7.67 10.27
N PHE A 194 -9.79 6.49 10.78
CA PHE A 194 -10.24 6.28 12.16
C PHE A 194 -9.16 5.60 12.99
N SER A 195 -8.74 6.25 14.05
CA SER A 195 -7.73 5.78 15.01
C SER A 195 -6.43 5.26 14.37
N PRO A 196 -5.86 5.95 13.36
CA PRO A 196 -4.57 5.55 12.84
C PRO A 196 -3.48 5.78 13.90
N THR A 197 -2.58 4.82 14.03
CA THR A 197 -1.39 4.92 14.87
C THR A 197 -0.16 4.91 13.99
N ILE A 198 0.65 5.97 14.05
CA ILE A 198 1.90 6.10 13.30
C ILE A 198 3.07 6.15 14.28
N ILE A 199 3.95 5.16 14.21
CA ILE A 199 5.15 5.06 15.03
C ILE A 199 6.36 5.19 14.10
N ASN A 200 7.11 6.28 14.23
CA ASN A 200 8.26 6.56 13.37
C ASN A 200 9.56 6.64 14.15
N SER A 201 10.50 5.78 13.83
CA SER A 201 11.91 5.87 14.25
C SER A 201 12.86 6.07 13.04
N GLY A 202 12.34 5.96 11.82
CA GLY A 202 13.05 6.17 10.57
C GLY A 202 12.81 7.56 9.97
N THR A 203 12.58 7.62 8.66
CA THR A 203 12.31 8.87 7.93
C THR A 203 10.96 8.83 7.23
N ILE A 204 10.14 9.84 7.45
CA ILE A 204 8.92 10.13 6.69
C ILE A 204 9.11 11.51 6.07
N SER A 205 9.13 11.61 4.74
CA SER A 205 9.44 12.88 4.09
C SER A 205 8.63 13.13 2.83
N SER A 206 8.31 14.41 2.62
CA SER A 206 7.88 14.92 1.33
C SER A 206 8.94 15.88 0.80
N SER A 207 9.23 15.84 -0.50
CA SER A 207 10.26 16.69 -1.13
C SER A 207 9.68 17.72 -2.10
N THR A 208 8.37 17.70 -2.34
CA THR A 208 7.77 18.63 -3.30
C THR A 208 7.67 20.05 -2.77
N THR A 209 8.05 21.01 -3.60
CA THR A 209 7.78 22.43 -3.38
C THR A 209 6.45 22.86 -4.00
N LEU A 210 5.74 21.95 -4.65
CA LEU A 210 4.40 22.19 -5.17
C LEU A 210 3.39 22.26 -4.02
N ASN A 211 2.28 22.91 -4.23
CA ASN A 211 1.26 23.18 -3.21
C ASN A 211 0.99 22.00 -2.26
N ASN A 212 1.18 22.23 -0.96
CA ASN A 212 0.85 21.31 0.13
C ASN A 212 1.68 20.00 0.26
N GLY A 213 2.97 20.02 -0.01
CA GLY A 213 3.87 18.89 0.22
C GLY A 213 4.01 18.51 1.70
N ASN A 214 2.97 17.93 2.33
CA ASN A 214 3.03 17.54 3.73
C ASN A 214 3.67 16.15 3.90
N ALA A 215 4.46 15.95 4.96
CA ALA A 215 4.96 14.60 5.20
C ALA A 215 3.83 13.69 5.71
N ILE A 216 3.00 14.17 6.64
CA ILE A 216 1.80 13.48 7.10
C ILE A 216 0.61 14.43 6.97
N GLU A 217 -0.46 13.96 6.34
CA GLU A 217 -1.75 14.66 6.22
C GLU A 217 -2.81 13.91 7.04
N LEU A 218 -3.35 14.57 8.06
CA LEU A 218 -4.55 14.17 8.79
C LEU A 218 -5.66 15.13 8.42
N SER A 219 -6.43 14.83 7.40
CA SER A 219 -7.45 15.73 6.88
C SER A 219 -8.83 15.11 6.88
N GLN A 220 -9.81 15.97 6.64
CA GLN A 220 -11.18 15.57 6.44
C GLN A 220 -11.75 16.23 5.20
N SER A 221 -12.40 15.44 4.35
CA SER A 221 -13.12 15.96 3.20
C SER A 221 -14.55 15.44 3.14
N GLY A 222 -15.43 16.28 2.64
CA GLY A 222 -16.83 15.91 2.42
C GLY A 222 -17.71 15.97 3.68
N SER A 223 -18.95 15.47 3.54
CA SER A 223 -19.96 15.42 4.61
C SER A 223 -19.98 14.07 5.35
N GLY A 224 -18.93 13.28 5.23
CA GLY A 224 -18.81 11.95 5.83
C GLY A 224 -18.50 11.97 7.33
N THR A 225 -18.40 10.82 7.93
CA THR A 225 -17.99 10.67 9.32
C THR A 225 -16.55 11.13 9.48
N ALA A 226 -16.35 12.04 10.42
CA ALA A 226 -15.04 12.65 10.69
C ALA A 226 -14.03 11.60 11.15
N GLY A 227 -12.84 11.56 10.56
CA GLY A 227 -11.73 10.80 11.11
C GLY A 227 -11.35 11.32 12.51
N SER A 228 -10.90 10.45 13.38
CA SER A 228 -10.57 10.82 14.75
C SER A 228 -9.60 9.83 15.40
N GLY A 229 -9.04 10.21 16.55
CA GLY A 229 -8.26 9.33 17.40
C GLY A 229 -6.86 9.02 16.87
N ALA A 230 -6.25 9.89 16.06
CA ALA A 230 -4.91 9.66 15.54
C ALA A 230 -3.83 9.75 16.62
N THR A 231 -2.91 8.81 16.61
CA THR A 231 -1.72 8.84 17.48
C THR A 231 -0.47 8.83 16.63
N ILE A 232 0.44 9.80 16.83
CA ILE A 232 1.74 9.87 16.18
C ILE A 232 2.82 9.86 17.26
N THR A 233 3.69 8.85 17.22
CA THR A 233 4.88 8.78 18.07
C THR A 233 6.11 8.86 17.17
N ASN A 234 6.96 9.89 17.35
CA ASN A 234 8.12 10.12 16.52
C ASN A 234 9.39 10.18 17.34
N SER A 235 10.35 9.32 17.07
CA SER A 235 11.74 9.41 17.54
C SER A 235 12.74 9.54 16.39
N GLY A 236 12.24 9.54 15.15
CA GLY A 236 13.01 9.67 13.92
C GLY A 236 12.85 11.05 13.27
N THR A 237 12.72 11.08 11.96
CA THR A 237 12.56 12.31 11.19
C THR A 237 11.22 12.35 10.47
N ILE A 238 10.46 13.42 10.67
CA ILE A 238 9.28 13.76 9.85
C ILE A 238 9.58 15.11 9.20
N LYS A 239 9.71 15.13 7.86
CA LYS A 239 10.21 16.30 7.13
C LYS A 239 9.32 16.65 5.95
N ALA A 240 8.92 17.92 5.87
CA ALA A 240 8.37 18.54 4.68
C ALA A 240 9.43 19.38 3.95
N PRO A 241 9.24 19.71 2.67
CA PRO A 241 10.15 20.61 1.95
C PRO A 241 10.18 21.99 2.60
N GLY A 242 11.35 22.62 2.54
CA GLY A 242 11.49 24.04 2.91
C GLY A 242 10.82 24.92 1.86
N GLY A 243 10.08 25.94 2.29
CA GLY A 243 9.40 26.88 1.41
C GLY A 243 7.96 27.19 1.85
N THR A 244 7.22 27.90 1.00
CA THR A 244 5.83 28.27 1.29
C THR A 244 4.90 27.11 0.96
N GLY A 245 4.48 26.31 1.94
CA GLY A 245 3.36 25.38 1.77
C GLY A 245 3.54 23.96 2.33
N GLY A 246 4.76 23.49 2.60
CA GLY A 246 4.96 22.14 3.16
C GLY A 246 4.92 22.13 4.69
N THR A 247 4.17 21.19 5.27
CA THR A 247 4.05 21.01 6.72
C THR A 247 4.49 19.59 7.10
N ALA A 248 5.31 19.44 8.13
CA ALA A 248 5.74 18.12 8.57
C ALA A 248 4.53 17.24 8.96
N ILE A 249 3.62 17.78 9.76
CA ILE A 249 2.36 17.12 10.11
C ILE A 249 1.26 18.17 9.96
N ARG A 250 0.30 17.95 9.06
CA ARG A 250 -0.87 18.80 8.90
C ARG A 250 -2.09 18.12 9.51
N ILE A 251 -2.81 18.87 10.33
CA ILE A 251 -4.02 18.39 11.00
C ILE A 251 -5.18 19.31 10.58
N GLY A 252 -6.20 18.72 9.97
CA GLY A 252 -7.38 19.42 9.52
C GLY A 252 -7.13 20.27 8.26
N SER A 253 -7.89 20.00 7.23
CA SER A 253 -8.01 20.83 6.03
C SER A 253 -9.48 20.87 5.66
N GLY A 254 -10.11 22.03 5.76
CA GLY A 254 -11.52 22.19 5.44
C GLY A 254 -12.39 22.59 6.63
N SER A 255 -13.70 22.41 6.48
CA SER A 255 -14.71 22.88 7.45
C SER A 255 -14.90 21.95 8.65
N ILE A 256 -14.32 20.76 8.63
CA ILE A 256 -14.50 19.74 9.67
C ILE A 256 -13.14 19.49 10.33
N PRO A 257 -13.00 19.65 11.66
CA PRO A 257 -11.76 19.36 12.35
C PRO A 257 -11.50 17.84 12.42
N TYR A 258 -10.24 17.45 12.32
CA TYR A 258 -9.80 16.11 12.72
C TYR A 258 -9.64 16.11 14.24
N ASN A 259 -10.38 15.26 14.94
CA ASN A 259 -10.46 15.30 16.41
C ASN A 259 -9.52 14.30 17.07
N ASP A 260 -9.20 14.53 18.36
CA ASP A 260 -8.49 13.59 19.24
C ASP A 260 -7.13 13.15 18.69
N VAL A 261 -6.29 14.11 18.32
CA VAL A 261 -4.92 13.82 17.83
C VAL A 261 -3.92 13.90 18.97
N THR A 262 -3.15 12.84 19.16
CA THR A 262 -2.03 12.82 20.11
C THR A 262 -0.70 12.74 19.35
N ILE A 263 0.23 13.66 19.62
CA ILE A 263 1.57 13.68 19.03
C ILE A 263 2.60 13.65 20.15
N THR A 264 3.50 12.68 20.09
CA THR A 264 4.68 12.55 20.94
C THR A 264 5.94 12.58 20.08
N ASN A 265 6.88 13.48 20.40
CA ASN A 265 8.12 13.66 19.65
C ASN A 265 9.33 13.58 20.57
#